data_ab7ce4247816a43d61669dbe09723fb0
#
_entry.id   ab7ce4247816a43d61669dbe09723fb0
#
_cell.length_a   1.000
_cell.length_b   1.000
_cell.length_c   1.000
_cell.angle_alpha   90.00
_cell.angle_beta   90.00
_cell.angle_gamma   90.00
#
_symmetry.space_group_name_H-M   'P 1'
#
loop_
_entity.id
_entity.type
_entity.pdbx_description
1 polymer ?
#
loop_
_entity_poly.entity_id
_entity_poly.type
_entity_poly.pdbx_seq_one_letter_code
_entity_poly.pdbx_strand_id
1 'polypeptide(L)'
;RAIPFAAFVSNRYTRLEDLPHGAIVGTSSLRREAQLRARFPHLNIRPLRGNVQTRLAKLDNGDYDAIILAAAGLERLGLHARIQAVLSPADSLPAAGQGALGIEIAAHRTDLIDVLLPLNHPKTAACVTAERALARALGGSCQVPLAAYCTADDHGLLTLNGLVGHPDGSVILTAQAQAPAAYADALGRAVAKKLADDGAQELIAAVLGAAG
;
A
#
# COMPACT_ATOMS: atom_id res chain seq x y z
N ARG A 1 -14.03 -4.85 -2.46
CA ARG A 1 -12.85 -4.10 -2.04
C ARG A 1 -13.16 -2.61 -2.05
N ALA A 2 -12.93 -1.89 -0.95
CA ALA A 2 -12.97 -0.43 -0.92
C ALA A 2 -11.77 0.15 -1.72
N ILE A 3 -11.74 1.47 -1.94
CA ILE A 3 -10.65 2.13 -2.69
C ILE A 3 -9.29 1.74 -2.07
N PRO A 4 -8.42 0.99 -2.79
CA PRO A 4 -7.16 0.49 -2.23
C PRO A 4 -6.05 1.55 -2.23
N PHE A 5 -6.32 2.75 -2.72
CA PHE A 5 -5.33 3.78 -2.98
C PHE A 5 -5.10 4.69 -1.78
N ALA A 6 -3.98 5.40 -1.81
CA ALA A 6 -3.70 6.44 -0.85
C ALA A 6 -4.42 7.74 -1.25
N ALA A 7 -4.80 8.53 -0.24
CA ALA A 7 -5.37 9.86 -0.39
C ALA A 7 -4.31 10.92 -0.08
N PHE A 8 -4.21 11.89 -0.94
CA PHE A 8 -3.54 13.15 -0.69
C PHE A 8 -4.49 14.09 0.05
N VAL A 9 -4.06 14.57 1.20
CA VAL A 9 -4.84 15.47 2.05
C VAL A 9 -4.01 16.72 2.33
N SER A 10 -4.54 17.88 2.00
CA SER A 10 -3.91 19.18 2.26
C SER A 10 -4.99 20.24 2.44
N ASN A 11 -4.68 21.29 3.20
CA ASN A 11 -5.57 22.46 3.36
C ASN A 11 -5.32 23.53 2.28
N ARG A 12 -4.21 23.43 1.53
CA ARG A 12 -3.76 24.48 0.59
C ARG A 12 -3.53 23.99 -0.83
N TYR A 13 -3.20 22.72 -1.01
CA TYR A 13 -2.78 22.17 -2.31
C TYR A 13 -3.75 21.08 -2.75
N THR A 14 -3.96 20.95 -4.04
CA THR A 14 -4.88 19.98 -4.64
C THR A 14 -4.20 18.70 -5.12
N ARG A 15 -2.88 18.75 -5.41
CA ARG A 15 -2.11 17.61 -5.92
C ARG A 15 -0.68 17.64 -5.34
N LEU A 16 0.01 16.48 -5.40
CA LEU A 16 1.41 16.34 -4.98
C LEU A 16 2.34 17.24 -5.80
N GLU A 17 2.07 17.37 -7.08
CA GLU A 17 2.84 18.16 -8.03
C GLU A 17 2.80 19.67 -7.73
N ASP A 18 1.76 20.13 -7.03
CA ASP A 18 1.59 21.55 -6.68
C ASP A 18 2.41 21.94 -5.43
N LEU A 19 3.02 20.98 -4.73
CA LEU A 19 3.79 21.23 -3.52
C LEU A 19 5.14 21.91 -3.85
N PRO A 20 5.47 23.01 -3.15
CA PRO A 20 6.75 23.69 -3.37
C PRO A 20 7.95 22.90 -2.84
N HIS A 21 9.16 23.30 -3.27
CA HIS A 21 10.40 22.76 -2.72
C HIS A 21 10.45 22.89 -1.19
N GLY A 22 10.83 21.80 -0.52
CA GLY A 22 10.91 21.72 0.93
C GLY A 22 9.58 21.55 1.66
N ALA A 23 8.44 21.46 0.93
CA ALA A 23 7.15 21.20 1.55
C ALA A 23 7.15 19.92 2.39
N ILE A 24 6.53 19.99 3.56
CA ILE A 24 6.53 18.92 4.55
C ILE A 24 5.35 17.99 4.28
N VAL A 25 5.62 16.72 3.93
CA VAL A 25 4.61 15.70 3.70
C VAL A 25 4.67 14.63 4.78
N GLY A 26 3.54 14.41 5.46
CA GLY A 26 3.43 13.48 6.58
C GLY A 26 3.04 12.07 6.17
N THR A 27 3.90 11.08 6.49
CA THR A 27 3.58 9.66 6.43
C THR A 27 4.47 8.88 7.41
N SER A 28 3.98 7.74 7.94
CA SER A 28 4.82 6.77 8.69
C SER A 28 4.88 5.42 7.99
N SER A 29 4.50 5.38 6.71
CA SER A 29 4.60 4.19 5.89
C SER A 29 5.89 4.24 5.08
N LEU A 30 6.86 3.38 5.40
CA LEU A 30 8.13 3.27 4.65
C LEU A 30 7.87 3.04 3.15
N ARG A 31 6.84 2.27 2.82
CA ARG A 31 6.41 2.03 1.45
C ARG A 31 6.00 3.32 0.73
N ARG A 32 5.23 4.21 1.40
CA ARG A 32 4.84 5.51 0.82
C ARG A 32 6.04 6.44 0.77
N GLU A 33 6.84 6.48 1.82
CA GLU A 33 8.03 7.31 1.90
C GLU A 33 9.00 7.01 0.77
N ALA A 34 9.35 5.74 0.52
CA ALA A 34 10.23 5.34 -0.57
C ALA A 34 9.74 5.85 -1.93
N GLN A 35 8.46 5.64 -2.24
CA GLN A 35 7.87 6.04 -3.51
C GLN A 35 7.78 7.58 -3.67
N LEU A 36 7.43 8.29 -2.59
CA LEU A 36 7.36 9.75 -2.60
C LEU A 36 8.75 10.38 -2.77
N ARG A 37 9.77 9.90 -2.06
CA ARG A 37 11.13 10.42 -2.17
C ARG A 37 11.74 10.15 -3.55
N ALA A 38 11.48 8.97 -4.12
CA ALA A 38 11.95 8.64 -5.47
C ALA A 38 11.33 9.54 -6.53
N ARG A 39 10.02 9.86 -6.40
CA ARG A 39 9.29 10.62 -7.41
C ARG A 39 9.35 12.14 -7.19
N PHE A 40 9.36 12.57 -5.92
CA PHE A 40 9.33 13.97 -5.50
C PHE A 40 10.51 14.26 -4.55
N PRO A 41 11.76 14.19 -5.02
CA PRO A 41 12.96 14.34 -4.17
C PRO A 41 13.10 15.74 -3.54
N HIS A 42 12.35 16.72 -4.02
CA HIS A 42 12.30 18.07 -3.48
C HIS A 42 11.41 18.20 -2.23
N LEU A 43 10.62 17.16 -1.88
CA LEU A 43 9.73 17.17 -0.71
C LEU A 43 10.45 16.70 0.55
N ASN A 44 10.04 17.25 1.68
CA ASN A 44 10.52 16.84 3.00
C ASN A 44 9.53 15.85 3.64
N ILE A 45 9.82 14.56 3.54
CA ILE A 45 8.95 13.53 4.11
C ILE A 45 9.26 13.36 5.59
N ARG A 46 8.23 13.51 6.45
CA ARG A 46 8.34 13.39 7.91
C ARG A 46 7.39 12.35 8.47
N PRO A 47 7.78 11.67 9.58
CA PRO A 47 6.91 10.70 10.26
C PRO A 47 5.62 11.34 10.77
N LEU A 48 4.47 10.72 10.48
CA LEU A 48 3.15 11.14 10.94
C LEU A 48 2.45 9.99 11.65
N ARG A 49 2.41 10.02 12.98
CA ARG A 49 1.83 8.98 13.84
C ARG A 49 0.54 9.45 14.51
N GLY A 50 -0.30 8.51 14.93
CA GLY A 50 -1.60 8.70 15.57
C GLY A 50 -2.74 8.07 14.76
N ASN A 51 -3.96 8.19 15.25
CA ASN A 51 -5.16 7.84 14.51
C ASN A 51 -5.47 8.90 13.42
N VAL A 52 -6.51 8.68 12.62
CA VAL A 52 -6.87 9.59 11.52
C VAL A 52 -7.14 11.00 12.02
N GLN A 53 -7.91 11.15 13.10
CA GLN A 53 -8.25 12.46 13.67
C GLN A 53 -6.99 13.20 14.15
N THR A 54 -6.10 12.54 14.88
CA THR A 54 -4.82 13.11 15.33
C THR A 54 -3.96 13.58 14.16
N ARG A 55 -3.91 12.80 13.09
CA ARG A 55 -3.12 13.15 11.90
C ARG A 55 -3.71 14.35 11.17
N LEU A 56 -5.04 14.42 11.06
CA LEU A 56 -5.73 15.58 10.48
C LEU A 56 -5.52 16.83 11.33
N ALA A 57 -5.61 16.71 12.66
CA ALA A 57 -5.35 17.85 13.57
C ALA A 57 -3.93 18.41 13.39
N LYS A 58 -2.91 17.56 13.22
CA LYS A 58 -1.54 18.01 12.94
C LYS A 58 -1.43 18.76 11.62
N LEU A 59 -2.15 18.32 10.57
CA LEU A 59 -2.23 19.06 9.33
C LEU A 59 -2.91 20.40 9.51
N ASP A 60 -4.04 20.43 10.25
CA ASP A 60 -4.83 21.64 10.49
C ASP A 60 -4.06 22.67 11.34
N ASN A 61 -3.18 22.21 12.24
CA ASN A 61 -2.26 23.04 13.02
C ASN A 61 -1.07 23.59 12.20
N GLY A 62 -0.89 23.13 10.95
CA GLY A 62 0.21 23.59 10.10
C GLY A 62 1.54 22.86 10.30
N ASP A 63 1.56 21.74 11.05
CA ASP A 63 2.77 20.93 11.25
C ASP A 63 3.24 20.28 9.92
N TYR A 64 2.33 20.14 8.94
CA TYR A 64 2.53 19.57 7.61
C TYR A 64 1.83 20.41 6.54
N ASP A 65 2.40 20.46 5.35
CA ASP A 65 1.76 21.03 4.15
C ASP A 65 0.76 20.07 3.53
N ALA A 66 1.05 18.77 3.63
CA ALA A 66 0.18 17.68 3.20
C ALA A 66 0.42 16.41 4.01
N ILE A 67 -0.53 15.50 4.00
CA ILE A 67 -0.40 14.17 4.60
C ILE A 67 -0.94 13.09 3.65
N ILE A 68 -0.38 11.88 3.75
CA ILE A 68 -0.81 10.74 2.92
C ILE A 68 -1.48 9.68 3.80
N LEU A 69 -2.77 9.47 3.57
CA LEU A 69 -3.60 8.51 4.31
C LEU A 69 -4.14 7.42 3.37
N ALA A 70 -4.77 6.37 3.92
CA ALA A 70 -5.55 5.43 3.12
C ALA A 70 -6.94 6.04 2.83
N ALA A 71 -7.33 6.15 1.55
CA ALA A 71 -8.62 6.71 1.17
C ALA A 71 -9.78 5.97 1.84
N ALA A 72 -9.77 4.63 1.86
CA ALA A 72 -10.78 3.82 2.53
C ALA A 72 -10.96 4.15 4.03
N GLY A 73 -9.90 4.61 4.70
CA GLY A 73 -9.98 5.02 6.11
C GLY A 73 -10.74 6.35 6.28
N LEU A 74 -10.50 7.30 5.40
CA LEU A 74 -11.22 8.59 5.39
C LEU A 74 -12.69 8.41 5.00
N GLU A 75 -12.96 7.61 3.96
CA GLU A 75 -14.34 7.32 3.52
C GLU A 75 -15.16 6.66 4.63
N ARG A 76 -14.56 5.66 5.30
CA ARG A 76 -15.23 4.93 6.40
C ARG A 76 -15.59 5.82 7.59
N LEU A 77 -14.86 6.91 7.79
CA LEU A 77 -15.10 7.92 8.82
C LEU A 77 -15.97 9.08 8.33
N GLY A 78 -16.49 9.05 7.10
CA GLY A 78 -17.26 10.14 6.50
C GLY A 78 -16.43 11.39 6.18
N LEU A 79 -15.10 11.25 6.08
CA LEU A 79 -14.15 12.34 5.89
C LEU A 79 -13.71 12.48 4.42
N HIS A 80 -14.56 12.07 3.47
CA HIS A 80 -14.27 12.14 2.03
C HIS A 80 -13.97 13.57 1.55
N ALA A 81 -14.60 14.59 2.16
CA ALA A 81 -14.34 16.01 1.84
C ALA A 81 -12.90 16.47 2.14
N ARG A 82 -12.13 15.70 2.92
CA ARG A 82 -10.71 15.98 3.21
C ARG A 82 -9.77 15.42 2.11
N ILE A 83 -10.26 14.57 1.22
CA ILE A 83 -9.49 13.98 0.13
C ILE A 83 -9.39 15.00 -1.00
N GLN A 84 -8.21 15.56 -1.24
CA GLN A 84 -7.95 16.45 -2.37
C GLN A 84 -7.73 15.66 -3.66
N ALA A 85 -6.98 14.56 -3.56
CA ALA A 85 -6.74 13.64 -4.67
C ALA A 85 -6.56 12.20 -4.16
N VAL A 86 -6.98 11.24 -4.97
CA VAL A 86 -6.65 9.82 -4.79
C VAL A 86 -5.43 9.52 -5.65
N LEU A 87 -4.35 9.06 -5.01
CA LEU A 87 -3.10 8.76 -5.71
C LEU A 87 -3.26 7.53 -6.60
N SER A 88 -2.81 7.62 -7.84
CA SER A 88 -2.81 6.49 -8.75
C SER A 88 -1.81 5.40 -8.31
N PRO A 89 -1.94 4.14 -8.76
CA PRO A 89 -0.91 3.11 -8.53
C PRO A 89 0.47 3.50 -9.03
N ALA A 90 0.55 4.34 -10.08
CA ALA A 90 1.81 4.88 -10.59
C ALA A 90 2.45 5.88 -9.63
N ASP A 91 1.66 6.60 -8.85
CA ASP A 91 2.15 7.56 -7.86
C ASP A 91 2.49 6.89 -6.53
N SER A 92 1.67 5.93 -6.10
CA SER A 92 1.87 5.21 -4.84
C SER A 92 1.21 3.83 -4.90
N LEU A 93 2.00 2.80 -5.26
CA LEU A 93 1.52 1.43 -5.28
C LEU A 93 1.03 1.02 -3.86
N PRO A 94 -0.19 0.44 -3.73
CA PRO A 94 -0.77 0.11 -2.44
C PRO A 94 -0.02 -0.98 -1.65
N ALA A 95 -0.32 -1.08 -0.35
CA ALA A 95 0.06 -2.24 0.44
C ALA A 95 -0.78 -3.47 0.05
N ALA A 96 -0.23 -4.66 0.24
CA ALA A 96 -0.97 -5.90 0.05
C ALA A 96 -2.26 -5.91 0.88
N GLY A 97 -3.39 -6.18 0.24
CA GLY A 97 -4.71 -6.22 0.86
C GLY A 97 -5.31 -4.85 1.25
N GLN A 98 -4.67 -3.73 0.93
CA GLN A 98 -5.21 -2.40 1.28
C GLN A 98 -6.63 -2.21 0.71
N GLY A 99 -7.58 -1.80 1.56
CA GLY A 99 -8.98 -1.62 1.22
C GLY A 99 -9.83 -2.89 1.21
N ALA A 100 -9.26 -4.07 1.38
CA ALA A 100 -10.02 -5.30 1.60
C ALA A 100 -10.37 -5.46 3.09
N LEU A 101 -11.57 -5.99 3.37
CA LEU A 101 -11.93 -6.47 4.70
C LEU A 101 -11.58 -7.95 4.78
N GLY A 102 -10.86 -8.35 5.83
CA GLY A 102 -10.65 -9.72 6.21
C GLY A 102 -11.55 -10.07 7.41
N ILE A 103 -12.26 -11.18 7.32
CA ILE A 103 -12.99 -11.76 8.46
C ILE A 103 -12.17 -12.92 8.98
N GLU A 104 -11.78 -12.87 10.24
CA GLU A 104 -11.05 -13.92 10.92
C GLU A 104 -11.97 -14.64 11.89
N ILE A 105 -11.89 -15.97 11.90
CA ILE A 105 -12.60 -16.84 12.84
C ILE A 105 -11.59 -17.79 13.50
N ALA A 106 -11.91 -18.25 14.70
CA ALA A 106 -11.12 -19.29 15.34
C ALA A 106 -11.15 -20.57 14.50
N ALA A 107 -10.03 -21.26 14.35
CA ALA A 107 -9.88 -22.41 13.45
C ALA A 107 -10.87 -23.56 13.72
N HIS A 108 -11.32 -23.72 14.98
CA HIS A 108 -12.31 -24.72 15.39
C HIS A 108 -13.76 -24.31 15.08
N ARG A 109 -14.04 -23.04 14.74
CA ARG A 109 -15.39 -22.53 14.45
C ARG A 109 -15.77 -22.75 12.98
N THR A 110 -15.70 -24.01 12.54
CA THR A 110 -16.05 -24.41 11.16
C THR A 110 -17.52 -24.16 10.83
N ASP A 111 -18.39 -24.10 11.85
CA ASP A 111 -19.81 -23.74 11.75
C ASP A 111 -20.04 -22.34 11.16
N LEU A 112 -19.06 -21.43 11.29
CA LEU A 112 -19.15 -20.08 10.75
C LEU A 112 -18.72 -19.97 9.27
N ILE A 113 -18.07 -20.97 8.72
CA ILE A 113 -17.56 -20.92 7.34
C ILE A 113 -18.71 -20.73 6.35
N ASP A 114 -19.74 -21.57 6.43
CA ASP A 114 -20.88 -21.51 5.50
C ASP A 114 -21.71 -20.22 5.67
N VAL A 115 -21.81 -19.73 6.93
CA VAL A 115 -22.50 -18.46 7.23
C VAL A 115 -21.77 -17.25 6.64
N LEU A 116 -20.44 -17.28 6.63
CA LEU A 116 -19.61 -16.18 6.16
C LEU A 116 -19.28 -16.25 4.67
N LEU A 117 -19.38 -17.43 4.06
CA LEU A 117 -19.06 -17.67 2.66
C LEU A 117 -19.77 -16.71 1.69
N PRO A 118 -21.07 -16.35 1.89
CA PRO A 118 -21.76 -15.37 1.02
C PRO A 118 -21.15 -13.96 1.03
N LEU A 119 -20.34 -13.62 2.04
CA LEU A 119 -19.62 -12.34 2.14
C LEU A 119 -18.31 -12.36 1.33
N ASN A 120 -17.88 -13.54 0.89
CA ASN A 120 -16.66 -13.64 0.08
C ASN A 120 -16.90 -13.05 -1.31
N HIS A 121 -15.97 -12.18 -1.75
CA HIS A 121 -15.97 -11.61 -3.08
C HIS A 121 -14.84 -12.26 -3.90
N PRO A 122 -15.11 -13.24 -4.77
CA PRO A 122 -14.08 -14.09 -5.42
C PRO A 122 -12.99 -13.31 -6.14
N LYS A 123 -13.36 -12.29 -6.91
CA LYS A 123 -12.40 -11.41 -7.63
C LYS A 123 -11.45 -10.70 -6.66
N THR A 124 -11.96 -10.17 -5.54
CA THR A 124 -11.14 -9.55 -4.50
C THR A 124 -10.27 -10.57 -3.77
N ALA A 125 -10.84 -11.74 -3.44
CA ALA A 125 -10.10 -12.81 -2.75
C ALA A 125 -8.90 -13.28 -3.57
N ALA A 126 -9.08 -13.51 -4.88
CA ALA A 126 -7.98 -13.89 -5.78
C ALA A 126 -6.88 -12.82 -5.83
N CYS A 127 -7.25 -11.54 -6.02
CA CYS A 127 -6.28 -10.44 -6.02
C CYS A 127 -5.51 -10.36 -4.69
N VAL A 128 -6.20 -10.39 -3.56
CA VAL A 128 -5.57 -10.31 -2.23
C VAL A 128 -4.72 -11.54 -1.93
N THR A 129 -5.10 -12.71 -2.42
CA THR A 129 -4.27 -13.92 -2.31
C THR A 129 -2.94 -13.74 -3.01
N ALA A 130 -2.92 -13.21 -4.25
CA ALA A 130 -1.69 -12.93 -4.98
C ALA A 130 -0.82 -11.88 -4.26
N GLU A 131 -1.41 -10.78 -3.83
CA GLU A 131 -0.71 -9.71 -3.09
C GLU A 131 -0.08 -10.23 -1.79
N ARG A 132 -0.82 -11.01 -1.01
CA ARG A 132 -0.34 -11.60 0.25
C ARG A 132 0.72 -12.68 0.03
N ALA A 133 0.61 -13.46 -1.05
CA ALA A 133 1.62 -14.45 -1.40
C ALA A 133 2.97 -13.79 -1.71
N LEU A 134 2.95 -12.67 -2.46
CA LEU A 134 4.14 -11.86 -2.69
C LEU A 134 4.71 -11.33 -1.36
N ALA A 135 3.88 -10.72 -0.53
CA ALA A 135 4.33 -10.15 0.75
C ALA A 135 4.93 -11.22 1.67
N ARG A 136 4.30 -12.39 1.79
CA ARG A 136 4.82 -13.52 2.59
C ARG A 136 6.17 -14.03 2.07
N ALA A 137 6.30 -14.16 0.76
CA ALA A 137 7.53 -14.70 0.15
C ALA A 137 8.76 -13.80 0.36
N LEU A 138 8.54 -12.48 0.50
CA LEU A 138 9.61 -11.51 0.80
C LEU A 138 9.73 -11.15 2.29
N GLY A 139 9.04 -11.88 3.19
CA GLY A 139 9.07 -11.58 4.62
C GLY A 139 8.42 -10.25 4.98
N GLY A 140 7.42 -9.82 4.19
CA GLY A 140 6.77 -8.52 4.32
C GLY A 140 6.13 -8.30 5.69
N SER A 141 6.53 -7.21 6.33
CA SER A 141 5.97 -6.69 7.57
C SER A 141 5.68 -5.19 7.41
N CYS A 142 5.13 -4.56 8.46
CA CYS A 142 4.93 -3.11 8.45
C CYS A 142 6.26 -2.31 8.41
N GLN A 143 7.39 -2.97 8.69
CA GLN A 143 8.74 -2.39 8.68
C GLN A 143 9.45 -2.56 7.33
N VAL A 144 8.84 -3.25 6.38
CA VAL A 144 9.40 -3.47 5.04
C VAL A 144 8.71 -2.52 4.05
N PRO A 145 9.46 -1.75 3.26
CA PRO A 145 8.92 -0.84 2.26
C PRO A 145 8.46 -1.61 1.00
N LEU A 146 7.47 -2.50 1.18
CA LEU A 146 6.92 -3.39 0.17
C LEU A 146 5.51 -2.94 -0.25
N ALA A 147 5.25 -2.92 -1.53
CA ALA A 147 3.93 -2.73 -2.13
C ALA A 147 3.53 -3.93 -2.98
N ALA A 148 2.24 -4.22 -3.00
CA ALA A 148 1.66 -5.23 -3.87
C ALA A 148 0.24 -4.82 -4.25
N TYR A 149 -0.04 -4.78 -5.54
CA TYR A 149 -1.37 -4.44 -6.04
C TYR A 149 -1.74 -5.34 -7.22
N CYS A 150 -2.85 -6.03 -7.08
CA CYS A 150 -3.39 -6.94 -8.07
C CYS A 150 -4.73 -6.41 -8.60
N THR A 151 -4.88 -6.44 -9.92
CA THR A 151 -6.14 -6.25 -10.61
C THR A 151 -6.57 -7.54 -11.29
N ALA A 152 -7.86 -7.69 -11.52
CA ALA A 152 -8.40 -8.80 -12.31
C ALA A 152 -9.29 -8.21 -13.41
N ASP A 153 -9.14 -8.68 -14.62
CA ASP A 153 -10.04 -8.35 -15.72
C ASP A 153 -11.37 -9.13 -15.64
N ASP A 154 -12.20 -8.99 -16.65
CA ASP A 154 -13.51 -9.66 -16.71
C ASP A 154 -13.40 -11.13 -17.13
N HIS A 155 -12.24 -11.57 -17.62
CA HIS A 155 -11.94 -12.95 -17.97
C HIS A 155 -11.23 -13.70 -16.84
N GLY A 156 -11.00 -13.04 -15.68
CA GLY A 156 -10.33 -13.64 -14.53
C GLY A 156 -8.82 -13.71 -14.66
N LEU A 157 -8.22 -12.96 -15.60
CA LEU A 157 -6.78 -12.79 -15.67
C LEU A 157 -6.34 -11.76 -14.61
N LEU A 158 -5.46 -12.18 -13.74
CA LEU A 158 -4.85 -11.34 -12.72
C LEU A 158 -3.60 -10.66 -13.29
N THR A 159 -3.43 -9.36 -12.96
CA THR A 159 -2.19 -8.62 -13.18
C THR A 159 -1.69 -8.14 -11.81
N LEU A 160 -0.56 -8.69 -11.36
CA LEU A 160 0.06 -8.33 -10.08
C LEU A 160 1.28 -7.45 -10.32
N ASN A 161 1.29 -6.29 -9.67
CA ASN A 161 2.43 -5.39 -9.57
C ASN A 161 3.02 -5.47 -8.18
N GLY A 162 4.34 -5.64 -8.08
CA GLY A 162 5.11 -5.64 -6.85
C GLY A 162 6.17 -4.55 -6.86
N LEU A 163 6.48 -4.02 -5.68
CA LEU A 163 7.53 -3.02 -5.50
C LEU A 163 8.20 -3.22 -4.14
N VAL A 164 9.53 -3.11 -4.11
CA VAL A 164 10.34 -2.93 -2.90
C VAL A 164 11.21 -1.71 -3.09
N GLY A 165 11.25 -0.80 -2.10
CA GLY A 165 12.04 0.42 -2.21
C GLY A 165 12.92 0.66 -0.99
N HIS A 166 14.04 1.36 -1.15
CA HIS A 166 14.77 1.92 -0.02
C HIS A 166 14.00 3.15 0.52
N PRO A 167 13.88 3.34 1.85
CA PRO A 167 13.09 4.43 2.43
C PRO A 167 13.52 5.84 1.98
N ASP A 168 14.80 6.03 1.63
CA ASP A 168 15.30 7.30 1.12
C ASP A 168 14.96 7.58 -0.36
N GLY A 169 14.34 6.60 -1.04
CA GLY A 169 13.95 6.71 -2.44
C GLY A 169 15.06 6.45 -3.46
N SER A 170 16.28 6.12 -3.01
CA SER A 170 17.44 5.90 -3.89
C SER A 170 17.33 4.66 -4.77
N VAL A 171 16.62 3.63 -4.29
CA VAL A 171 16.40 2.37 -5.00
C VAL A 171 14.93 2.01 -4.96
N ILE A 172 14.35 1.74 -6.12
CA ILE A 172 13.00 1.19 -6.29
C ILE A 172 13.08 0.00 -7.25
N LEU A 173 12.82 -1.18 -6.73
CA LEU A 173 12.72 -2.42 -7.50
C LEU A 173 11.24 -2.69 -7.81
N THR A 174 10.92 -3.04 -9.05
CA THR A 174 9.55 -3.33 -9.46
C THR A 174 9.48 -4.59 -10.29
N ALA A 175 8.43 -5.37 -10.13
CA ALA A 175 8.16 -6.53 -10.96
C ALA A 175 6.66 -6.67 -11.23
N GLN A 176 6.33 -7.25 -12.39
CA GLN A 176 4.96 -7.54 -12.79
C GLN A 176 4.88 -8.93 -13.38
N ALA A 177 3.75 -9.58 -13.17
CA ALA A 177 3.37 -10.80 -13.89
C ALA A 177 1.83 -10.93 -13.98
N GLN A 178 1.40 -11.86 -14.84
CA GLN A 178 -0.01 -12.17 -15.05
C GLN A 178 -0.24 -13.68 -14.93
N ALA A 179 -1.40 -14.06 -14.41
CA ALA A 179 -1.86 -15.46 -14.39
C ALA A 179 -3.39 -15.52 -14.22
N PRO A 180 -4.05 -16.60 -14.61
CA PRO A 180 -5.44 -16.85 -14.25
C PRO A 180 -5.66 -16.87 -12.73
N ALA A 181 -6.85 -16.47 -12.27
CA ALA A 181 -7.20 -16.37 -10.86
C ALA A 181 -6.96 -17.66 -10.04
N ALA A 182 -7.09 -18.82 -10.67
CA ALA A 182 -6.79 -20.12 -10.06
C ALA A 182 -5.32 -20.26 -9.60
N TYR A 183 -4.41 -19.48 -10.17
CA TYR A 183 -2.98 -19.49 -9.84
C TYR A 183 -2.54 -18.26 -9.02
N ALA A 184 -3.46 -17.61 -8.31
CA ALA A 184 -3.18 -16.36 -7.59
C ALA A 184 -1.99 -16.47 -6.63
N ASP A 185 -1.89 -17.52 -5.82
CA ASP A 185 -0.77 -17.71 -4.90
C ASP A 185 0.56 -17.95 -5.64
N ALA A 186 0.56 -18.75 -6.71
CA ALA A 186 1.73 -18.96 -7.55
C ALA A 186 2.20 -17.67 -8.24
N LEU A 187 1.25 -16.83 -8.68
CA LEU A 187 1.53 -15.51 -9.25
C LEU A 187 2.26 -14.62 -8.23
N GLY A 188 1.79 -14.59 -6.98
CA GLY A 188 2.45 -13.84 -5.91
C GLY A 188 3.88 -14.27 -5.68
N ARG A 189 4.14 -15.59 -5.61
CA ARG A 189 5.49 -16.15 -5.48
C ARG A 189 6.37 -15.85 -6.70
N ALA A 190 5.82 -15.90 -7.90
CA ALA A 190 6.58 -15.60 -9.12
C ALA A 190 7.05 -14.15 -9.18
N VAL A 191 6.19 -13.18 -8.77
CA VAL A 191 6.58 -11.76 -8.70
C VAL A 191 7.59 -11.54 -7.57
N ALA A 192 7.42 -12.22 -6.42
CA ALA A 192 8.39 -12.16 -5.32
C ALA A 192 9.78 -12.68 -5.76
N LYS A 193 9.80 -13.78 -6.52
CA LYS A 193 11.06 -14.33 -7.07
C LYS A 193 11.75 -13.32 -7.98
N LYS A 194 11.02 -12.69 -8.91
CA LYS A 194 11.59 -11.65 -9.78
C LYS A 194 12.21 -10.51 -8.97
N LEU A 195 11.50 -10.00 -7.96
CA LEU A 195 12.03 -8.96 -7.09
C LEU A 195 13.27 -9.43 -6.31
N ALA A 196 13.28 -10.69 -5.83
CA ALA A 196 14.43 -11.27 -5.13
C ALA A 196 15.64 -11.41 -6.07
N ASP A 197 15.43 -11.88 -7.31
CA ASP A 197 16.48 -11.98 -8.33
C ASP A 197 17.09 -10.59 -8.67
N ASP A 198 16.30 -9.52 -8.50
CA ASP A 198 16.74 -8.12 -8.68
C ASP A 198 17.34 -7.49 -7.40
N GLY A 199 17.51 -8.26 -6.30
CA GLY A 199 18.16 -7.80 -5.06
C GLY A 199 17.23 -7.31 -3.96
N ALA A 200 15.93 -7.64 -4.03
CA ALA A 200 14.97 -7.16 -3.02
C ALA A 200 15.24 -7.71 -1.61
N GLN A 201 15.81 -8.91 -1.47
CA GLN A 201 16.11 -9.49 -0.15
C GLN A 201 17.25 -8.74 0.54
N GLU A 202 18.32 -8.41 -0.19
CA GLU A 202 19.43 -7.60 0.30
C GLU A 202 18.97 -6.21 0.70
N LEU A 203 18.11 -5.59 -0.12
CA LEU A 203 17.51 -4.28 0.17
C LEU A 203 16.69 -4.31 1.45
N ILE A 204 15.83 -5.32 1.63
CA ILE A 204 15.01 -5.51 2.83
C ILE A 204 15.90 -5.73 4.06
N ALA A 205 16.94 -6.57 3.95
CA ALA A 205 17.88 -6.83 5.04
C ALA A 205 18.61 -5.55 5.47
N ALA A 206 19.04 -4.72 4.52
CA ALA A 206 19.69 -3.44 4.81
C ALA A 206 18.75 -2.47 5.55
N VAL A 207 17.48 -2.38 5.14
CA VAL A 207 16.48 -1.55 5.81
C VAL A 207 16.19 -2.00 7.24
N LEU A 208 16.06 -3.31 7.46
CA LEU A 208 15.79 -3.87 8.78
C LEU A 208 17.02 -3.76 9.71
N GLY A 209 18.24 -3.92 9.18
CA GLY A 209 19.48 -3.75 9.93
C GLY A 209 19.76 -2.31 10.35
N ALA A 210 19.28 -1.32 9.59
CA ALA A 210 19.40 0.09 9.93
C ALA A 210 18.34 0.58 10.94
N ALA A 211 17.32 -0.23 11.24
CA ALA A 211 16.22 0.11 12.15
C ALA A 211 16.42 -0.42 13.58
N GLY A 212 17.47 -1.22 13.85
CA GLY A 212 17.87 -1.74 15.17
C GLY A 212 18.98 -0.91 15.77
#